data_52a731d14261a989656125a5bd8af532
#
_entry.id   52a731d14261a989656125a5bd8af532
#
_cell.length_a   1.000
_cell.length_b   1.000
_cell.length_c   1.000
_cell.angle_alpha   90.00
_cell.angle_beta   90.00
_cell.angle_gamma   90.00
#
_symmetry.space_group_name_H-M   'P 1'
#
loop_
_entity.id
_entity.type
_entity.pdbx_description
1 polymer ?
#
loop_
_entity_poly.entity_id
_entity_poly.type
_entity_poly.pdbx_seq_one_letter_code
_entity_poly.pdbx_strand_id
1 'polypeptide(L)'
;MKYLLLLSCSLVVAAPAWAQGPKPMTSASWLLCDEDGNNCGNVDGARTLLDDEITVTATGLWQRRDKIGQSISVITTDDLQAIQGPDLTRALERLPGVSFARSGGLGSQTSLFVRGANSEQLLVTIDGVRVEDTAAPSGGFDLGTLLSGGIGRVELLRGSNSLAWGSDAIGGVLALETDTRSGARGSLEYGAHNTFDANAGLGLSGDRYTLGLGGGYTSTDGISAFAGGAEADPFRQWHLGGRGSFGLTDSLKIVAAGRYADSKIDFDGYPGPFYNVFGDTSEYQTTRQGSGRFGLEYASSALTLGTGVALSETRRAYFDRSAGSAPSFETSGRAVHADITGRANLSDQWSIDFGGDADWSRFSTTFDPRQTARLVGAHALLGYHGDRLSLTAGGRVDDHDRVGSHTTLGANGSFKLSRDWRLRASWGQGFKAPTLNQLYGYGGNVALKPETSEAFDAGLEYGQRNGGGHFAVTLFRRDSANLIDYRFPAGYFNVSRARAEGIELEGGAQVTERFKVQASYTYLTATNRLTGKDLARRPRHMASVAADWTTPLGGLALGADLRLVGDSFDDRGNFTALDGYGLVTLRASVPLGAHLELYGRAENVTDAQYQTVAGYGTYGRSAYGGVRVKW
;
A
#
# COMPACT_ATOMS: atom_id res chain seq x y z
N MET A 1 26.74 30.72 -28.86
CA MET A 1 27.10 30.03 -30.11
C MET A 1 27.60 28.63 -29.79
N LYS A 2 26.91 27.63 -30.24
CA LYS A 2 27.26 26.27 -30.65
C LYS A 2 26.18 25.26 -30.17
N TYR A 3 25.35 25.03 -31.08
CA TYR A 3 24.88 23.85 -31.84
C TYR A 3 24.04 22.83 -31.05
N LEU A 4 22.74 22.96 -31.32
CA LEU A 4 21.70 21.95 -31.19
C LEU A 4 21.89 20.93 -32.33
N LEU A 5 21.97 19.67 -32.03
CA LEU A 5 21.88 18.56 -33.00
C LEU A 5 20.62 17.76 -32.69
N LEU A 6 19.60 17.99 -33.53
CA LEU A 6 18.39 17.17 -33.65
C LEU A 6 18.76 15.91 -34.46
N LEU A 7 18.66 14.74 -33.86
CA LEU A 7 18.61 13.47 -34.58
C LEU A 7 17.16 12.99 -34.67
N SER A 8 16.56 13.16 -35.83
CA SER A 8 15.32 12.53 -36.24
C SER A 8 15.62 11.10 -36.70
N CYS A 9 15.13 10.10 -36.00
CA CYS A 9 15.14 8.71 -36.47
C CYS A 9 13.71 8.31 -36.77
N SER A 10 13.33 8.38 -38.06
CA SER A 10 12.07 7.85 -38.57
C SER A 10 12.25 6.36 -38.89
N LEU A 11 11.70 5.49 -38.06
CA LEU A 11 11.56 4.07 -38.37
C LEU A 11 10.11 3.81 -38.80
N VAL A 12 9.90 3.73 -40.11
CA VAL A 12 8.70 3.16 -40.71
C VAL A 12 8.86 1.64 -40.71
N VAL A 13 8.10 0.94 -39.86
CA VAL A 13 7.97 -0.51 -39.94
C VAL A 13 6.61 -0.83 -40.57
N ALA A 14 6.65 -1.33 -41.80
CA ALA A 14 5.49 -1.88 -42.49
C ALA A 14 5.06 -3.19 -41.80
N ALA A 15 3.81 -3.27 -41.37
CA ALA A 15 3.21 -4.48 -40.85
C ALA A 15 2.72 -5.37 -42.00
N PRO A 16 3.02 -6.69 -42.01
CA PRO A 16 2.34 -7.62 -42.89
C PRO A 16 0.97 -8.03 -42.30
N ALA A 17 -0.07 -7.94 -43.11
CA ALA A 17 -1.37 -8.48 -42.80
C ALA A 17 -1.33 -10.00 -42.84
N TRP A 18 -1.51 -10.66 -41.70
CA TRP A 18 -1.83 -12.09 -41.62
C TRP A 18 -2.80 -12.41 -40.49
N ALA A 19 -3.92 -13.02 -40.90
CA ALA A 19 -4.80 -13.96 -40.19
C ALA A 19 -5.31 -13.59 -38.77
N GLN A 20 -6.63 -13.68 -38.67
CA GLN A 20 -7.37 -13.73 -37.41
C GLN A 20 -6.82 -14.88 -36.53
N GLY A 21 -6.01 -14.53 -35.57
CA GLY A 21 -5.55 -15.40 -34.50
C GLY A 21 -6.49 -15.36 -33.30
N PRO A 22 -6.47 -16.36 -32.41
CA PRO A 22 -7.33 -16.43 -31.25
C PRO A 22 -7.13 -15.23 -30.31
N LYS A 23 -8.20 -14.85 -29.61
CA LYS A 23 -8.26 -13.70 -28.70
C LYS A 23 -7.09 -13.71 -27.70
N PRO A 24 -6.45 -12.57 -27.38
CA PRO A 24 -5.34 -12.52 -26.43
C PRO A 24 -5.81 -12.94 -25.04
N MET A 25 -5.11 -13.87 -24.42
CA MET A 25 -5.27 -14.24 -23.02
C MET A 25 -4.70 -13.11 -22.15
N THR A 26 -5.50 -12.65 -21.20
CA THR A 26 -5.05 -11.69 -20.19
C THR A 26 -4.10 -12.36 -19.19
N SER A 27 -3.20 -11.59 -18.56
CA SER A 27 -2.16 -12.05 -17.64
C SER A 27 -2.63 -12.91 -16.44
N ALA A 28 -3.94 -12.93 -16.17
CA ALA A 28 -4.57 -13.78 -15.17
C ALA A 28 -4.86 -15.22 -15.63
N SER A 29 -4.62 -15.55 -16.91
CA SER A 29 -5.03 -16.84 -17.50
C SER A 29 -4.31 -18.08 -16.97
N TRP A 30 -3.23 -17.91 -16.19
CA TRP A 30 -2.46 -19.03 -15.65
C TRP A 30 -3.06 -19.68 -14.39
N LEU A 31 -4.02 -19.00 -13.76
CA LEU A 31 -4.67 -19.46 -12.52
C LEU A 31 -6.18 -19.23 -12.56
N LEU A 32 -6.80 -19.27 -13.73
CA LEU A 32 -8.25 -19.25 -13.85
C LEU A 32 -8.79 -20.61 -13.36
N CYS A 33 -9.59 -20.56 -12.31
CA CYS A 33 -10.35 -21.69 -11.83
C CYS A 33 -11.71 -21.70 -12.53
N ASP A 34 -12.31 -22.91 -12.68
CA ASP A 34 -13.69 -23.04 -13.14
C ASP A 34 -14.69 -22.32 -12.20
N GLU A 35 -15.97 -22.25 -12.59
CA GLU A 35 -17.01 -21.56 -11.81
C GLU A 35 -17.10 -22.07 -10.35
N ASP A 36 -16.63 -23.27 -10.08
CA ASP A 36 -16.64 -23.90 -8.76
C ASP A 36 -15.32 -23.70 -7.99
N GLY A 37 -14.29 -23.10 -8.60
CA GLY A 37 -12.99 -22.83 -7.97
C GLY A 37 -12.11 -24.09 -7.82
N ASN A 38 -12.44 -25.18 -8.47
CA ASN A 38 -11.85 -26.49 -8.26
C ASN A 38 -10.77 -26.85 -9.28
N ASN A 39 -10.83 -26.35 -10.50
CA ASN A 39 -9.80 -26.57 -11.52
C ASN A 39 -9.13 -25.25 -11.87
N CYS A 40 -7.92 -25.03 -11.38
CA CYS A 40 -7.08 -23.91 -11.74
C CYS A 40 -6.12 -24.35 -12.85
N GLY A 41 -6.41 -23.98 -14.08
CA GLY A 41 -5.61 -24.35 -15.25
C GLY A 41 -6.11 -23.64 -16.51
N ASN A 42 -5.47 -23.91 -17.62
CA ASN A 42 -5.83 -23.38 -18.92
C ASN A 42 -7.14 -24.02 -19.38
N VAL A 43 -8.30 -23.38 -19.10
CA VAL A 43 -9.62 -23.90 -19.48
C VAL A 43 -10.18 -23.00 -20.58
N ASP A 44 -10.31 -23.54 -21.78
CA ASP A 44 -11.09 -22.93 -22.84
C ASP A 44 -12.56 -22.81 -22.39
N GLY A 45 -12.98 -21.58 -22.08
CA GLY A 45 -14.34 -21.29 -21.66
C GLY A 45 -14.50 -20.78 -20.22
N ALA A 46 -13.42 -20.62 -19.45
CA ALA A 46 -13.47 -20.04 -18.10
C ALA A 46 -13.96 -18.58 -18.16
N ARG A 47 -14.93 -18.25 -17.32
CA ARG A 47 -15.39 -16.88 -17.10
C ARG A 47 -14.21 -16.07 -16.57
N THR A 48 -13.84 -14.99 -17.27
CA THR A 48 -12.79 -14.09 -16.81
C THR A 48 -13.21 -13.50 -15.47
N LEU A 49 -12.56 -13.89 -14.38
CA LEU A 49 -12.76 -13.25 -13.07
C LEU A 49 -12.31 -11.80 -13.18
N LEU A 50 -13.08 -10.91 -12.58
CA LEU A 50 -12.76 -9.50 -12.55
C LEU A 50 -11.63 -9.26 -11.53
N ASP A 51 -10.78 -8.29 -11.78
CA ASP A 51 -9.57 -8.03 -10.97
C ASP A 51 -9.82 -7.87 -9.47
N ASP A 52 -11.01 -7.40 -9.07
CA ASP A 52 -11.38 -7.23 -7.66
C ASP A 52 -11.95 -8.49 -6.99
N GLU A 53 -12.18 -9.57 -7.75
CA GLU A 53 -12.64 -10.87 -7.21
C GLU A 53 -11.50 -11.78 -6.75
N ILE A 54 -10.25 -11.45 -7.08
CA ILE A 54 -9.05 -12.23 -6.73
C ILE A 54 -8.15 -11.42 -5.79
N THR A 55 -7.41 -12.08 -4.93
CA THR A 55 -6.42 -11.46 -4.03
C THR A 55 -5.23 -12.38 -3.81
N VAL A 56 -4.06 -11.78 -3.55
CA VAL A 56 -2.81 -12.46 -3.17
C VAL A 56 -2.50 -12.25 -1.69
N THR A 57 -2.97 -11.16 -1.09
CA THR A 57 -2.55 -10.75 0.25
C THR A 57 -2.98 -11.70 1.37
N ALA A 58 -3.99 -12.53 1.15
CA ALA A 58 -4.49 -13.44 2.19
C ALA A 58 -3.47 -14.52 2.61
N THR A 59 -2.79 -15.13 1.64
CA THR A 59 -1.84 -16.24 1.91
C THR A 59 -0.54 -16.17 1.09
N GLY A 60 -0.33 -15.09 0.33
CA GLY A 60 0.78 -15.00 -0.63
C GLY A 60 0.52 -15.74 -1.95
N LEU A 61 -0.63 -16.38 -2.09
CA LEU A 61 -1.08 -17.11 -3.27
C LEU A 61 -2.39 -16.53 -3.79
N TRP A 62 -2.61 -16.62 -5.10
CA TRP A 62 -3.85 -16.19 -5.73
C TRP A 62 -5.05 -16.96 -5.18
N GLN A 63 -6.05 -16.25 -4.68
CA GLN A 63 -7.26 -16.82 -4.12
C GLN A 63 -8.49 -16.01 -4.52
N ARG A 64 -9.63 -16.68 -4.63
CA ARG A 64 -10.92 -16.02 -4.77
C ARG A 64 -11.30 -15.35 -3.45
N ARG A 65 -11.68 -14.10 -3.54
CA ARG A 65 -12.07 -13.27 -2.39
C ARG A 65 -13.28 -13.84 -1.63
N ASP A 66 -14.21 -14.50 -2.32
CA ASP A 66 -15.39 -15.10 -1.70
C ASP A 66 -15.08 -16.35 -0.84
N LYS A 67 -13.88 -16.92 -0.97
CA LYS A 67 -13.40 -18.05 -0.15
C LYS A 67 -12.59 -17.62 1.08
N ILE A 68 -12.35 -16.33 1.25
CA ILE A 68 -11.47 -15.77 2.28
C ILE A 68 -12.28 -15.16 3.42
N GLY A 69 -11.86 -15.41 4.68
CA GLY A 69 -12.50 -14.85 5.87
C GLY A 69 -11.99 -13.49 6.29
N GLN A 70 -10.79 -13.08 5.85
CA GLN A 70 -10.19 -11.79 6.22
C GLN A 70 -10.84 -10.61 5.48
N SER A 71 -10.67 -9.41 6.07
CA SER A 71 -11.10 -8.14 5.48
C SER A 71 -10.11 -7.66 4.43
N ILE A 72 -10.50 -7.63 3.15
CA ILE A 72 -9.64 -7.18 2.04
C ILE A 72 -10.36 -6.13 1.23
N SER A 73 -9.64 -5.05 0.92
CA SER A 73 -10.06 -4.02 -0.06
C SER A 73 -9.09 -4.02 -1.23
N VAL A 74 -9.63 -3.85 -2.42
CA VAL A 74 -8.87 -3.75 -3.68
C VAL A 74 -9.19 -2.42 -4.34
N ILE A 75 -8.16 -1.70 -4.80
CA ILE A 75 -8.25 -0.52 -5.64
C ILE A 75 -7.68 -0.91 -7.00
N THR A 76 -8.48 -0.81 -8.04
CA THR A 76 -8.09 -1.15 -9.40
C THR A 76 -7.42 0.01 -10.11
N THR A 77 -6.85 -0.24 -11.27
CA THR A 77 -6.28 0.82 -12.11
C THR A 77 -7.34 1.85 -12.52
N ASP A 78 -8.57 1.43 -12.78
CA ASP A 78 -9.64 2.34 -13.16
C ASP A 78 -10.05 3.24 -12.00
N ASP A 79 -10.08 2.71 -10.76
CA ASP A 79 -10.28 3.52 -9.57
C ASP A 79 -9.15 4.56 -9.40
N LEU A 80 -7.87 4.16 -9.57
CA LEU A 80 -6.72 5.07 -9.50
C LEU A 80 -6.80 6.17 -10.56
N GLN A 81 -7.18 5.84 -11.79
CA GLN A 81 -7.37 6.81 -12.86
C GLN A 81 -8.52 7.78 -12.56
N ALA A 82 -9.63 7.30 -12.00
CA ALA A 82 -10.76 8.13 -11.61
C ALA A 82 -10.42 9.09 -10.48
N ILE A 83 -9.56 8.71 -9.53
CA ILE A 83 -9.13 9.53 -8.38
C ILE A 83 -8.22 10.68 -8.84
N GLN A 84 -7.42 10.48 -9.88
CA GLN A 84 -6.47 11.45 -10.47
C GLN A 84 -5.34 11.86 -9.49
N GLY A 85 -4.23 12.35 -10.03
CA GLY A 85 -3.09 12.91 -9.30
C GLY A 85 -2.09 11.89 -8.73
N PRO A 86 -0.89 12.36 -8.36
CA PRO A 86 0.22 11.50 -7.95
C PRO A 86 0.09 10.93 -6.53
N ASP A 87 -0.68 11.55 -5.65
CA ASP A 87 -0.76 11.18 -4.24
C ASP A 87 -1.63 9.93 -4.03
N LEU A 88 -0.97 8.79 -3.76
CA LEU A 88 -1.65 7.51 -3.53
C LEU A 88 -2.51 7.50 -2.24
N THR A 89 -2.20 8.36 -1.27
CA THR A 89 -2.96 8.42 -0.01
C THR A 89 -4.45 8.73 -0.25
N ARG A 90 -4.77 9.55 -1.27
CA ARG A 90 -6.15 9.87 -1.65
C ARG A 90 -6.97 8.64 -2.05
N ALA A 91 -6.33 7.66 -2.69
CA ALA A 91 -6.98 6.40 -3.01
C ALA A 91 -7.20 5.54 -1.76
N LEU A 92 -6.22 5.48 -0.88
CA LEU A 92 -6.28 4.71 0.36
C LEU A 92 -7.29 5.29 1.36
N GLU A 93 -7.51 6.61 1.38
CA GLU A 93 -8.50 7.29 2.24
C GLU A 93 -9.95 6.90 1.94
N ARG A 94 -10.25 6.37 0.78
CA ARG A 94 -11.57 5.82 0.45
C ARG A 94 -11.86 4.49 1.14
N LEU A 95 -10.80 3.80 1.63
CA LEU A 95 -10.93 2.49 2.27
C LEU A 95 -11.36 2.63 3.73
N PRO A 96 -12.21 1.72 4.25
CA PRO A 96 -12.57 1.74 5.66
C PRO A 96 -11.38 1.38 6.55
N GLY A 97 -11.35 1.92 7.77
CA GLY A 97 -10.32 1.65 8.77
C GLY A 97 -8.99 2.38 8.55
N VAL A 98 -8.92 3.31 7.60
CA VAL A 98 -7.68 4.00 7.18
C VAL A 98 -7.68 5.45 7.63
N SER A 99 -6.57 5.87 8.28
CA SER A 99 -6.25 7.27 8.56
C SER A 99 -4.77 7.56 8.32
N PHE A 100 -4.44 8.83 8.14
CA PHE A 100 -3.09 9.31 7.85
C PHE A 100 -2.64 10.38 8.83
N ALA A 101 -1.32 10.45 9.02
CA ALA A 101 -0.64 11.60 9.59
C ALA A 101 0.49 12.00 8.65
N ARG A 102 0.45 13.24 8.15
CA ARG A 102 1.44 13.80 7.22
C ARG A 102 2.03 15.07 7.81
N SER A 103 3.35 15.17 7.75
CA SER A 103 4.12 16.29 8.30
C SER A 103 4.44 17.32 7.20
N GLY A 104 3.42 17.92 6.57
CA GLY A 104 3.59 18.92 5.52
C GLY A 104 2.94 18.56 4.17
N GLY A 105 3.55 19.03 3.07
CA GLY A 105 3.07 18.86 1.70
C GLY A 105 3.30 17.46 1.09
N LEU A 106 3.15 17.36 -0.23
CA LEU A 106 3.46 16.14 -1.00
C LEU A 106 4.94 15.78 -0.82
N GLY A 107 5.23 14.51 -0.58
CA GLY A 107 6.59 14.01 -0.33
C GLY A 107 7.00 14.04 1.14
N SER A 108 6.31 14.77 2.00
CA SER A 108 6.58 14.79 3.44
C SER A 108 6.26 13.45 4.09
N GLN A 109 6.92 13.15 5.21
CA GLN A 109 6.72 11.92 5.96
C GLN A 109 5.23 11.65 6.18
N THR A 110 4.78 10.50 5.73
CA THR A 110 3.37 10.10 5.76
C THR A 110 3.22 8.74 6.40
N SER A 111 2.57 8.71 7.55
CA SER A 111 2.22 7.50 8.29
C SER A 111 0.80 7.06 7.96
N LEU A 112 0.62 5.78 7.64
CA LEU A 112 -0.68 5.14 7.42
C LEU A 112 -1.06 4.32 8.65
N PHE A 113 -2.24 4.56 9.19
CA PHE A 113 -2.81 3.80 10.29
C PHE A 113 -3.98 2.95 9.80
N VAL A 114 -3.92 1.65 10.09
CA VAL A 114 -4.97 0.70 9.70
C VAL A 114 -5.61 0.13 10.96
N ARG A 115 -6.91 0.41 11.17
CA ARG A 115 -7.63 -0.01 12.39
C ARG A 115 -6.87 0.36 13.66
N GLY A 116 -6.27 1.57 13.69
CA GLY A 116 -5.47 2.07 14.80
C GLY A 116 -4.08 1.42 14.97
N ALA A 117 -3.65 0.50 14.10
CA ALA A 117 -2.26 0.04 14.06
C ALA A 117 -1.32 1.17 13.69
N ASN A 118 -0.10 1.13 14.19
CA ASN A 118 0.96 2.03 13.77
C ASN A 118 1.40 1.75 12.34
N SER A 119 1.94 2.76 11.65
CA SER A 119 2.43 2.63 10.28
C SER A 119 3.51 1.55 10.13
N GLU A 120 4.38 1.44 11.11
CA GLU A 120 5.45 0.43 11.19
C GLU A 120 4.97 -0.99 11.50
N GLN A 121 3.68 -1.16 11.79
CA GLN A 121 3.01 -2.44 11.99
C GLN A 121 2.26 -2.93 10.74
N LEU A 122 2.37 -2.18 9.64
CA LEU A 122 1.81 -2.50 8.35
C LEU A 122 2.95 -2.96 7.42
N LEU A 123 2.86 -4.20 6.95
CA LEU A 123 3.79 -4.69 5.93
C LEU A 123 3.41 -4.07 4.57
N VAL A 124 4.35 -3.43 3.91
CA VAL A 124 4.18 -2.87 2.57
C VAL A 124 4.98 -3.69 1.56
N THR A 125 4.34 -4.12 0.48
CA THR A 125 5.01 -4.81 -0.62
C THR A 125 4.75 -4.12 -1.95
N ILE A 126 5.74 -4.07 -2.82
CA ILE A 126 5.61 -3.63 -4.21
C ILE A 126 6.10 -4.77 -5.10
N ASP A 127 5.23 -5.30 -5.96
CA ASP A 127 5.52 -6.45 -6.82
C ASP A 127 6.11 -7.66 -6.06
N GLY A 128 5.62 -7.90 -4.83
CA GLY A 128 6.08 -8.98 -3.97
C GLY A 128 7.41 -8.73 -3.25
N VAL A 129 7.99 -7.52 -3.35
CA VAL A 129 9.16 -7.12 -2.57
C VAL A 129 8.71 -6.37 -1.32
N ARG A 130 9.17 -6.76 -0.13
CA ARG A 130 9.02 -6.00 1.11
C ARG A 130 9.87 -4.73 1.02
N VAL A 131 9.25 -3.55 1.14
CA VAL A 131 9.92 -2.26 0.92
C VAL A 131 10.12 -1.46 2.21
N GLU A 132 10.08 -2.11 3.35
CA GLU A 132 10.35 -1.49 4.64
C GLU A 132 11.76 -0.86 4.71
N ASP A 133 11.89 0.24 5.44
CA ASP A 133 13.18 0.86 5.72
C ASP A 133 13.77 0.31 7.02
N THR A 134 14.71 -0.61 6.92
CA THR A 134 15.38 -1.23 8.08
C THR A 134 16.26 -0.24 8.87
N ALA A 135 16.50 0.96 8.35
CA ALA A 135 17.24 2.02 9.03
C ALA A 135 16.32 3.08 9.66
N ALA A 136 15.03 3.07 9.38
CA ALA A 136 14.10 3.95 10.07
C ALA A 136 13.98 3.57 11.57
N PRO A 137 13.76 4.54 12.46
CA PRO A 137 13.71 4.31 13.91
C PRO A 137 12.77 3.17 14.32
N SER A 138 11.58 3.13 13.78
CA SER A 138 10.59 2.07 14.07
C SER A 138 10.38 1.09 12.91
N GLY A 139 11.18 1.20 11.83
CA GLY A 139 10.95 0.47 10.60
C GLY A 139 9.73 1.01 9.83
N GLY A 140 9.11 0.16 9.01
CA GLY A 140 7.97 0.52 8.20
C GLY A 140 8.35 1.21 6.90
N PHE A 141 7.35 1.66 6.18
CA PHE A 141 7.51 2.36 4.89
C PHE A 141 6.91 3.76 4.97
N ASP A 142 7.66 4.76 4.51
CA ASP A 142 7.18 6.14 4.40
C ASP A 142 6.37 6.31 3.10
N LEU A 143 5.04 6.43 3.24
CA LEU A 143 4.16 6.60 2.09
C LEU A 143 4.29 7.96 1.41
N GLY A 144 4.94 8.94 2.01
CA GLY A 144 5.22 10.23 1.38
C GLY A 144 6.05 10.10 0.10
N THR A 145 6.87 9.06 -0.01
CA THR A 145 7.69 8.76 -1.18
C THR A 145 7.02 7.81 -2.19
N LEU A 146 5.77 7.37 -1.93
CA LEU A 146 5.04 6.45 -2.79
C LEU A 146 4.03 7.19 -3.66
N LEU A 147 4.39 7.41 -4.91
CA LEU A 147 3.52 8.03 -5.90
C LEU A 147 2.73 6.98 -6.69
N SER A 148 1.55 7.35 -7.19
CA SER A 148 0.62 6.46 -7.92
C SER A 148 1.10 6.06 -9.32
N GLY A 149 2.08 6.77 -9.89
CA GLY A 149 2.57 6.53 -11.24
C GLY A 149 3.10 5.10 -11.42
N GLY A 150 2.58 4.39 -12.44
CA GLY A 150 2.96 3.01 -12.75
C GLY A 150 2.30 1.93 -11.88
N ILE A 151 1.53 2.31 -10.84
CA ILE A 151 0.76 1.36 -10.02
C ILE A 151 -0.54 1.01 -10.73
N GLY A 152 -0.80 -0.28 -10.86
CA GLY A 152 -2.01 -0.81 -11.49
C GLY A 152 -3.01 -1.40 -10.51
N ARG A 153 -2.56 -1.84 -9.34
CA ARG A 153 -3.40 -2.49 -8.34
C ARG A 153 -2.90 -2.21 -6.94
N VAL A 154 -3.81 -2.02 -6.02
CA VAL A 154 -3.51 -1.90 -4.58
C VAL A 154 -4.45 -2.82 -3.80
N GLU A 155 -3.90 -3.67 -2.96
CA GLU A 155 -4.65 -4.50 -2.03
C GLU A 155 -4.32 -4.10 -0.59
N LEU A 156 -5.34 -3.94 0.24
CA LEU A 156 -5.20 -3.73 1.68
C LEU A 156 -5.88 -4.86 2.44
N LEU A 157 -5.07 -5.74 3.02
CA LEU A 157 -5.49 -6.76 3.97
C LEU A 157 -5.43 -6.18 5.38
N ARG A 158 -6.54 -6.20 6.11
CA ARG A 158 -6.65 -5.61 7.45
C ARG A 158 -6.64 -6.69 8.54
N GLY A 159 -6.04 -6.37 9.69
CA GLY A 159 -5.92 -7.26 10.84
C GLY A 159 -4.56 -7.97 10.91
N SER A 160 -4.36 -8.79 11.94
CA SER A 160 -3.09 -9.50 12.16
C SER A 160 -2.96 -10.68 11.21
N ASN A 161 -1.93 -10.64 10.36
CA ASN A 161 -1.70 -11.61 9.29
C ASN A 161 -0.26 -12.17 9.31
N SER A 162 0.38 -12.20 10.47
CA SER A 162 1.74 -12.74 10.61
C SER A 162 1.83 -14.23 10.29
N LEU A 163 0.72 -14.97 10.30
CA LEU A 163 0.69 -16.37 9.92
C LEU A 163 1.23 -16.61 8.49
N ALA A 164 0.78 -15.83 7.52
CA ALA A 164 1.24 -15.94 6.13
C ALA A 164 2.48 -15.07 5.84
N TRP A 165 2.60 -13.92 6.51
CA TRP A 165 3.57 -12.88 6.14
C TRP A 165 4.70 -12.68 7.14
N GLY A 166 4.67 -13.35 8.31
CA GLY A 166 5.70 -13.22 9.35
C GLY A 166 5.67 -11.89 10.09
N SER A 167 6.85 -11.40 10.46
CA SER A 167 7.02 -10.13 11.16
C SER A 167 6.41 -8.96 10.38
N ASP A 168 6.01 -7.91 11.11
CA ASP A 168 5.51 -6.61 10.61
C ASP A 168 4.07 -6.60 10.06
N ALA A 169 3.42 -7.75 9.88
CA ALA A 169 2.02 -7.84 9.44
C ALA A 169 1.00 -7.83 10.59
N ILE A 170 1.27 -7.09 11.67
CA ILE A 170 0.38 -6.93 12.84
C ILE A 170 -0.88 -6.12 12.49
N GLY A 171 -0.72 -5.02 11.76
CA GLY A 171 -1.79 -4.11 11.37
C GLY A 171 -2.47 -4.53 10.07
N GLY A 172 -1.78 -5.28 9.25
CA GLY A 172 -2.21 -5.71 7.93
C GLY A 172 -1.09 -5.77 6.91
N VAL A 173 -1.49 -5.91 5.65
CA VAL A 173 -0.58 -5.91 4.49
C VAL A 173 -1.11 -4.96 3.43
N LEU A 174 -0.28 -4.05 2.97
CA LEU A 174 -0.52 -3.19 1.81
C LEU A 174 0.32 -3.71 0.65
N ALA A 175 -0.31 -4.33 -0.34
CA ALA A 175 0.36 -4.82 -1.52
C ALA A 175 0.04 -3.95 -2.73
N LEU A 176 1.08 -3.56 -3.46
CA LEU A 176 1.00 -2.77 -4.68
C LEU A 176 1.59 -3.58 -5.84
N GLU A 177 0.96 -3.46 -6.99
CA GLU A 177 1.43 -4.11 -8.22
C GLU A 177 1.59 -3.11 -9.35
N THR A 178 2.66 -3.26 -10.12
CA THR A 178 2.89 -2.49 -11.35
C THR A 178 1.82 -2.81 -12.40
N ASP A 179 1.38 -1.79 -13.13
CA ASP A 179 0.42 -1.93 -14.23
C ASP A 179 1.04 -2.67 -15.42
N THR A 180 0.51 -3.87 -15.71
CA THR A 180 0.95 -4.74 -16.81
C THR A 180 -0.03 -4.76 -17.99
N ARG A 181 -1.10 -3.95 -17.98
CA ARG A 181 -2.09 -3.90 -19.07
C ARG A 181 -1.41 -3.53 -20.38
N SER A 182 -1.73 -4.26 -21.45
CA SER A 182 -1.15 -4.04 -22.77
C SER A 182 -1.41 -2.63 -23.31
N GLY A 183 -0.44 -2.10 -24.06
CA GLY A 183 -0.49 -0.79 -24.67
C GLY A 183 0.46 0.23 -24.01
N ALA A 184 0.64 1.35 -24.68
CA ALA A 184 1.38 2.48 -24.17
C ALA A 184 0.44 3.50 -23.53
N ARG A 185 0.86 4.13 -22.45
CA ARG A 185 0.10 5.17 -21.74
C ARG A 185 1.00 6.24 -21.20
N GLY A 186 0.45 7.44 -21.08
CA GLY A 186 1.16 8.57 -20.50
C GLY A 186 0.20 9.58 -19.91
N SER A 187 0.68 10.38 -18.97
CA SER A 187 -0.03 11.51 -18.40
C SER A 187 0.90 12.67 -18.14
N LEU A 188 0.36 13.87 -18.30
CA LEU A 188 0.99 15.13 -17.88
C LEU A 188 -0.04 15.91 -17.08
N GLU A 189 0.34 16.43 -15.93
CA GLU A 189 -0.49 17.24 -15.06
C GLU A 189 0.29 18.47 -14.58
N TYR A 190 -0.40 19.59 -14.47
CA TYR A 190 0.13 20.80 -13.87
C TYR A 190 -0.94 21.49 -13.02
N GLY A 191 -0.54 22.16 -11.94
CA GLY A 191 -1.49 22.84 -11.09
C GLY A 191 -0.88 23.62 -9.92
N ALA A 192 -1.67 23.73 -8.87
CA ALA A 192 -1.35 24.49 -7.66
C ALA A 192 0.05 24.19 -7.14
N HIS A 193 0.69 25.19 -6.54
CA HIS A 193 2.06 25.13 -6.00
C HIS A 193 3.11 24.73 -7.05
N ASN A 194 2.91 25.13 -8.31
CA ASN A 194 3.75 24.74 -9.44
C ASN A 194 3.96 23.23 -9.54
N THR A 195 2.96 22.47 -9.11
CA THR A 195 3.03 21.00 -9.17
C THR A 195 3.01 20.54 -10.61
N PHE A 196 4.05 19.81 -11.01
CA PHE A 196 4.18 19.15 -12.29
C PHE A 196 4.31 17.64 -12.06
N ASP A 197 3.51 16.84 -12.76
CA ASP A 197 3.55 15.39 -12.73
C ASP A 197 3.50 14.82 -14.14
N ALA A 198 4.47 13.96 -14.45
CA ALA A 198 4.59 13.30 -15.75
C ALA A 198 4.84 11.81 -15.55
N ASN A 199 3.99 10.97 -16.15
CA ASN A 199 4.13 9.53 -16.08
C ASN A 199 4.03 8.91 -17.46
N ALA A 200 4.79 7.82 -17.67
CA ALA A 200 4.73 6.98 -18.85
C ALA A 200 4.73 5.51 -18.45
N GLY A 201 4.02 4.69 -19.20
CA GLY A 201 3.94 3.25 -18.99
C GLY A 201 3.78 2.50 -20.30
N LEU A 202 4.32 1.28 -20.32
CA LEU A 202 4.24 0.34 -21.42
C LEU A 202 3.89 -1.04 -20.86
N GLY A 203 2.83 -1.64 -21.38
CA GLY A 203 2.50 -3.02 -21.11
C GLY A 203 2.59 -3.85 -22.39
N LEU A 204 3.17 -5.02 -22.29
CA LEU A 204 3.27 -6.00 -23.36
C LEU A 204 2.78 -7.35 -22.84
N SER A 205 1.95 -8.03 -23.59
CA SER A 205 1.52 -9.41 -23.30
C SER A 205 1.47 -10.26 -24.55
N GLY A 206 1.81 -11.52 -24.40
CA GLY A 206 1.72 -12.55 -25.41
C GLY A 206 1.48 -13.90 -24.73
N ASP A 207 1.42 -14.98 -25.52
CA ASP A 207 1.07 -16.31 -25.01
C ASP A 207 1.94 -16.80 -23.85
N ARG A 208 3.20 -16.38 -23.81
CA ARG A 208 4.18 -16.83 -22.82
C ARG A 208 4.79 -15.73 -21.97
N TYR A 209 4.43 -14.46 -22.17
CA TYR A 209 5.04 -13.38 -21.42
C TYR A 209 4.06 -12.27 -21.07
N THR A 210 4.33 -11.64 -19.96
CA THR A 210 3.77 -10.34 -19.60
C THR A 210 4.90 -9.43 -19.17
N LEU A 211 4.81 -8.14 -19.52
CA LEU A 211 5.75 -7.12 -19.09
C LEU A 211 4.99 -5.82 -18.87
N GLY A 212 5.18 -5.20 -17.72
CA GLY A 212 4.78 -3.84 -17.43
C GLY A 212 6.00 -3.02 -17.06
N LEU A 213 6.16 -1.87 -17.69
CA LEU A 213 7.18 -0.88 -17.35
C LEU A 213 6.48 0.44 -17.08
N GLY A 214 6.94 1.20 -16.10
CA GLY A 214 6.39 2.50 -15.79
C GLY A 214 7.43 3.38 -15.12
N GLY A 215 7.33 4.68 -15.34
CA GLY A 215 8.19 5.65 -14.70
C GLY A 215 7.56 7.03 -14.73
N GLY A 216 8.05 7.91 -13.87
CA GLY A 216 7.52 9.25 -13.78
C GLY A 216 8.47 10.21 -13.09
N TYR A 217 8.11 11.47 -13.22
CA TYR A 217 8.73 12.59 -12.55
C TYR A 217 7.65 13.50 -11.96
N THR A 218 7.77 13.81 -10.69
CA THR A 218 6.90 14.72 -9.97
C THR A 218 7.74 15.81 -9.31
N SER A 219 7.31 17.07 -9.41
CA SER A 219 7.89 18.18 -8.69
C SER A 219 6.80 19.16 -8.24
N THR A 220 7.01 19.81 -7.10
CA THR A 220 6.13 20.85 -6.55
C THR A 220 6.97 21.82 -5.73
N ASP A 221 6.58 23.09 -5.73
CA ASP A 221 7.16 24.05 -4.77
C ASP A 221 6.66 23.74 -3.34
N GLY A 222 5.54 23.01 -3.20
CA GLY A 222 5.00 22.60 -1.90
C GLY A 222 4.36 23.75 -1.13
N ILE A 223 4.27 23.54 0.16
CA ILE A 223 3.86 24.51 1.19
C ILE A 223 4.89 24.45 2.31
N SER A 224 4.96 25.43 3.21
CA SER A 224 5.76 25.31 4.42
C SER A 224 5.26 24.11 5.24
N ALA A 225 6.17 23.25 5.66
CA ALA A 225 5.87 22.15 6.57
C ALA A 225 5.49 22.69 7.96
N PHE A 226 6.06 23.82 8.39
CA PHE A 226 5.60 24.55 9.57
C PHE A 226 4.34 25.36 9.24
N ALA A 227 3.23 25.10 9.94
CA ALA A 227 1.93 25.74 9.67
C ALA A 227 1.94 27.26 9.81
N GLY A 228 2.88 27.83 10.57
CA GLY A 228 3.11 29.29 10.72
C GLY A 228 4.16 29.85 9.78
N GLY A 229 4.78 29.01 8.94
CA GLY A 229 5.87 29.39 8.04
C GLY A 229 5.41 30.18 6.83
N ALA A 230 6.35 30.92 6.25
CA ALA A 230 6.12 31.72 5.05
C ALA A 230 6.88 31.16 3.83
N GLU A 231 7.84 30.30 4.04
CA GLU A 231 8.57 29.64 2.96
C GLU A 231 7.80 28.42 2.44
N ALA A 232 8.26 27.86 1.34
CA ALA A 232 7.71 26.64 0.77
C ALA A 232 8.76 25.53 0.81
N ASP A 233 8.34 24.32 1.15
CA ASP A 233 9.18 23.11 1.18
C ASP A 233 9.00 22.31 -0.11
N PRO A 234 9.87 22.52 -1.12
CA PRO A 234 9.74 21.86 -2.40
C PRO A 234 10.04 20.37 -2.31
N PHE A 235 9.29 19.62 -3.12
CA PHE A 235 9.51 18.19 -3.32
C PHE A 235 9.76 17.88 -4.79
N ARG A 236 10.63 16.94 -5.05
CA ARG A 236 10.81 16.33 -6.36
C ARG A 236 11.17 14.86 -6.25
N GLN A 237 10.66 14.07 -7.16
CA GLN A 237 10.97 12.63 -7.25
C GLN A 237 10.93 12.17 -8.70
N TRP A 238 11.86 11.33 -9.10
CA TRP A 238 11.69 10.48 -10.25
C TRP A 238 11.69 9.03 -9.84
N HIS A 239 10.96 8.21 -10.57
CA HIS A 239 10.90 6.78 -10.34
C HIS A 239 10.83 6.02 -11.65
N LEU A 240 11.32 4.79 -11.61
CA LEU A 240 11.22 3.80 -12.68
C LEU A 240 10.95 2.45 -12.06
N GLY A 241 10.04 1.69 -12.63
CA GLY A 241 9.74 0.34 -12.16
C GLY A 241 9.21 -0.54 -13.29
N GLY A 242 9.23 -1.83 -13.03
CA GLY A 242 8.66 -2.79 -13.94
C GLY A 242 8.53 -4.17 -13.33
N ARG A 243 7.59 -4.93 -13.89
CA ARG A 243 7.30 -6.31 -13.54
C ARG A 243 7.09 -7.11 -14.81
N GLY A 244 7.60 -8.31 -14.83
CA GLY A 244 7.40 -9.23 -15.96
C GLY A 244 7.39 -10.68 -15.57
N SER A 245 6.80 -11.50 -16.44
CA SER A 245 6.85 -12.95 -16.34
C SER A 245 7.10 -13.57 -17.70
N PHE A 246 7.75 -14.73 -17.73
CA PHE A 246 8.01 -15.50 -18.93
C PHE A 246 7.81 -17.00 -18.68
N GLY A 247 6.89 -17.62 -19.43
CA GLY A 247 6.61 -19.05 -19.39
C GLY A 247 7.69 -19.87 -20.06
N LEU A 248 8.43 -20.65 -19.27
CA LEU A 248 9.41 -21.63 -19.75
C LEU A 248 8.71 -22.86 -20.32
N THR A 249 7.66 -23.31 -19.64
CA THR A 249 6.75 -24.37 -20.04
C THR A 249 5.31 -23.94 -19.73
N ASP A 250 4.34 -24.79 -19.99
CA ASP A 250 2.92 -24.53 -19.64
C ASP A 250 2.70 -24.48 -18.12
N SER A 251 3.59 -25.08 -17.33
CA SER A 251 3.50 -25.13 -15.87
C SER A 251 4.55 -24.33 -15.12
N LEU A 252 5.59 -23.84 -15.77
CA LEU A 252 6.71 -23.15 -15.12
C LEU A 252 6.97 -21.81 -15.76
N LYS A 253 6.98 -20.75 -14.95
CA LYS A 253 7.34 -19.40 -15.40
C LYS A 253 8.42 -18.77 -14.52
N ILE A 254 9.20 -17.89 -15.12
CA ILE A 254 10.08 -16.95 -14.44
C ILE A 254 9.27 -15.69 -14.15
N VAL A 255 9.49 -15.09 -13.00
CA VAL A 255 8.97 -13.77 -12.63
C VAL A 255 10.11 -12.86 -12.20
N ALA A 256 10.04 -11.60 -12.61
CA ALA A 256 11.02 -10.59 -12.21
C ALA A 256 10.33 -9.25 -12.02
N ALA A 257 10.78 -8.48 -11.03
CA ALA A 257 10.34 -7.12 -10.80
C ALA A 257 11.50 -6.26 -10.31
N GLY A 258 11.42 -4.97 -10.56
CA GLY A 258 12.38 -4.00 -10.06
C GLY A 258 11.80 -2.61 -10.01
N ARG A 259 12.23 -1.82 -9.02
CA ARG A 259 11.85 -0.42 -8.84
C ARG A 259 13.02 0.38 -8.31
N TYR A 260 13.14 1.60 -8.80
CA TYR A 260 14.05 2.60 -8.26
C TYR A 260 13.33 3.94 -8.15
N ALA A 261 13.59 4.68 -7.07
CA ALA A 261 13.11 6.03 -6.85
C ALA A 261 14.22 6.88 -6.20
N ASP A 262 14.31 8.14 -6.63
CA ASP A 262 15.22 9.14 -6.07
C ASP A 262 14.41 10.42 -5.81
N SER A 263 14.37 10.86 -4.58
CA SER A 263 13.60 12.00 -4.14
C SER A 263 14.42 12.99 -3.33
N LYS A 264 14.01 14.24 -3.39
CA LYS A 264 14.47 15.31 -2.52
C LYS A 264 13.27 16.10 -2.01
N ILE A 265 13.28 16.37 -0.70
CA ILE A 265 12.28 17.20 -0.03
C ILE A 265 12.97 18.14 0.93
N ASP A 266 12.51 19.38 0.97
CA ASP A 266 12.83 20.31 2.03
C ASP A 266 11.82 20.13 3.16
N PHE A 267 12.20 20.41 4.39
CA PHE A 267 11.35 20.22 5.57
C PHE A 267 11.76 21.15 6.70
N ASP A 268 10.85 21.35 7.63
CA ASP A 268 11.03 22.18 8.80
C ASP A 268 11.38 21.37 10.06
N GLY A 269 12.04 22.04 11.00
CA GLY A 269 12.54 21.44 12.22
C GLY A 269 12.50 22.38 13.40
N TYR A 270 13.52 22.29 14.22
CA TYR A 270 13.67 23.09 15.42
C TYR A 270 14.89 23.99 15.28
N PRO A 271 14.71 25.26 14.82
CA PRO A 271 15.85 26.17 14.62
C PRO A 271 16.61 26.45 15.91
N GLY A 272 17.94 26.61 15.78
CA GLY A 272 18.82 26.99 16.90
C GLY A 272 18.55 28.41 17.42
N PRO A 273 19.14 28.78 18.57
CA PRO A 273 20.13 28.01 19.33
C PRO A 273 19.54 27.03 20.36
N PHE A 274 18.23 27.10 20.64
CA PHE A 274 17.64 26.33 21.74
C PHE A 274 16.97 25.03 21.30
N TYR A 275 16.67 24.87 19.98
CA TYR A 275 16.04 23.66 19.40
C TYR A 275 14.77 23.18 20.11
N ASN A 276 13.96 24.11 20.61
CA ASN A 276 12.78 23.82 21.45
C ASN A 276 11.46 24.36 20.87
N VAL A 277 11.53 25.13 19.80
CA VAL A 277 10.34 25.66 19.10
C VAL A 277 10.40 25.21 17.65
N PHE A 278 9.33 24.60 17.19
CA PHE A 278 9.17 24.19 15.79
C PHE A 278 9.02 25.43 14.90
N GLY A 279 9.69 25.48 13.76
CA GLY A 279 9.68 26.62 12.88
C GLY A 279 10.45 26.37 11.58
N ASP A 280 10.45 27.35 10.68
CA ASP A 280 11.12 27.30 9.38
C ASP A 280 12.62 27.03 9.55
N THR A 281 13.15 26.07 8.78
CA THR A 281 14.57 25.71 8.75
C THR A 281 15.06 25.54 7.31
N SER A 282 16.38 25.55 7.11
CA SER A 282 16.99 25.34 5.79
C SER A 282 17.34 23.88 5.50
N GLU A 283 16.69 22.96 6.18
CA GLU A 283 16.96 21.53 6.11
C GLU A 283 16.31 20.89 4.89
N TYR A 284 16.97 19.87 4.36
CA TYR A 284 16.39 19.01 3.33
C TYR A 284 16.90 17.59 3.44
N GLN A 285 16.12 16.67 2.88
CA GLN A 285 16.44 15.26 2.82
C GLN A 285 16.50 14.78 1.37
N THR A 286 17.43 13.88 1.08
CA THR A 286 17.42 13.06 -0.13
C THR A 286 17.17 11.61 0.24
N THR A 287 16.33 10.92 -0.53
CA THR A 287 16.02 9.51 -0.32
C THR A 287 16.18 8.75 -1.63
N ARG A 288 16.97 7.67 -1.60
CA ARG A 288 17.12 6.71 -2.69
C ARG A 288 16.59 5.36 -2.26
N GLN A 289 15.67 4.82 -3.04
CA GLN A 289 15.04 3.54 -2.78
C GLN A 289 15.25 2.64 -4.00
N GLY A 290 15.78 1.45 -3.78
CA GLY A 290 15.92 0.42 -4.80
C GLY A 290 15.34 -0.89 -4.31
N SER A 291 14.57 -1.57 -5.16
CA SER A 291 14.04 -2.90 -4.86
C SER A 291 14.01 -3.77 -6.10
N GLY A 292 14.12 -5.07 -5.90
CA GLY A 292 14.03 -6.03 -6.99
C GLY A 292 13.76 -7.44 -6.51
N ARG A 293 13.10 -8.24 -7.35
CA ARG A 293 12.78 -9.65 -7.11
C ARG A 293 13.05 -10.46 -8.37
N PHE A 294 13.55 -11.65 -8.17
CA PHE A 294 13.62 -12.70 -9.18
C PHE A 294 13.06 -13.99 -8.59
N GLY A 295 12.23 -14.69 -9.34
CA GLY A 295 11.57 -15.90 -8.84
C GLY A 295 11.11 -16.85 -9.93
N LEU A 296 10.65 -18.01 -9.48
CA LEU A 296 10.05 -19.05 -10.30
C LEU A 296 8.65 -19.35 -9.73
N GLU A 297 7.71 -19.58 -10.61
CA GLU A 297 6.37 -20.04 -10.26
C GLU A 297 6.03 -21.29 -11.06
N TYR A 298 5.61 -22.33 -10.35
CA TYR A 298 5.12 -23.58 -10.91
C TYR A 298 3.65 -23.77 -10.57
N ALA A 299 2.84 -24.18 -11.54
CA ALA A 299 1.43 -24.44 -11.34
C ALA A 299 1.02 -25.72 -12.07
N SER A 300 0.34 -26.61 -11.34
CA SER A 300 -0.38 -27.77 -11.83
C SER A 300 -1.69 -27.91 -11.07
N SER A 301 -2.55 -28.86 -11.46
CA SER A 301 -3.81 -29.13 -10.71
C SER A 301 -3.57 -29.57 -9.27
N ALA A 302 -2.47 -30.26 -8.97
CA ALA A 302 -2.16 -30.77 -7.65
C ALA A 302 -1.28 -29.84 -6.80
N LEU A 303 -0.43 -29.02 -7.42
CA LEU A 303 0.59 -28.24 -6.73
C LEU A 303 0.79 -26.88 -7.39
N THR A 304 0.68 -25.80 -6.63
CA THR A 304 1.19 -24.49 -6.96
C THR A 304 2.39 -24.19 -6.07
N LEU A 305 3.48 -23.69 -6.65
CA LEU A 305 4.71 -23.37 -5.92
C LEU A 305 5.30 -22.09 -6.47
N GLY A 306 5.62 -21.16 -5.58
CA GLY A 306 6.38 -19.95 -5.85
C GLY A 306 7.66 -19.93 -5.04
N THR A 307 8.76 -19.48 -5.62
CA THR A 307 10.00 -19.22 -4.88
C THR A 307 10.69 -18.00 -5.45
N GLY A 308 11.44 -17.29 -4.62
CA GLY A 308 12.15 -16.12 -5.08
C GLY A 308 13.16 -15.57 -4.11
N VAL A 309 13.94 -14.64 -4.62
CA VAL A 309 14.85 -13.81 -3.85
C VAL A 309 14.55 -12.36 -4.17
N ALA A 310 14.41 -11.54 -3.15
CA ALA A 310 14.17 -10.11 -3.25
C ALA A 310 15.24 -9.32 -2.49
N LEU A 311 15.49 -8.12 -2.96
CA LEU A 311 16.38 -7.14 -2.33
C LEU A 311 15.65 -5.83 -2.22
N SER A 312 15.74 -5.17 -1.06
CA SER A 312 15.35 -3.78 -0.88
C SER A 312 16.46 -2.99 -0.20
N GLU A 313 16.64 -1.74 -0.62
CA GLU A 313 17.62 -0.82 -0.03
C GLU A 313 17.04 0.59 0.00
N THR A 314 17.15 1.25 1.16
CA THR A 314 16.81 2.65 1.35
C THR A 314 18.02 3.38 1.92
N ARG A 315 18.39 4.49 1.29
CA ARG A 315 19.43 5.40 1.77
C ARG A 315 18.84 6.78 1.91
N ARG A 316 19.04 7.41 3.06
CA ARG A 316 18.64 8.79 3.34
C ARG A 316 19.84 9.60 3.75
N ALA A 317 19.91 10.84 3.26
CA ALA A 317 20.89 11.82 3.69
C ALA A 317 20.17 13.11 4.02
N TYR A 318 20.44 13.65 5.19
CA TYR A 318 19.89 14.89 5.74
C TYR A 318 20.93 15.98 5.66
N PHE A 319 20.51 17.15 5.27
CA PHE A 319 21.38 18.31 5.05
C PHE A 319 20.77 19.52 5.73
N ASP A 320 21.65 20.38 6.23
CA ASP A 320 21.32 21.74 6.65
C ASP A 320 22.15 22.72 5.81
N ARG A 321 21.47 23.52 4.99
CA ARG A 321 22.16 24.50 4.11
C ARG A 321 22.94 25.54 4.89
N SER A 322 22.55 25.85 6.13
CA SER A 322 23.26 26.78 6.99
C SER A 322 24.60 26.19 7.49
N ALA A 323 24.72 24.88 7.59
CA ALA A 323 25.92 24.19 8.05
C ALA A 323 26.86 23.77 6.91
N GLY A 324 26.43 23.89 5.63
CA GLY A 324 27.26 23.59 4.46
C GLY A 324 26.64 22.55 3.51
N SER A 325 27.49 21.95 2.66
CA SER A 325 27.04 21.03 1.60
C SER A 325 27.18 19.54 1.96
N ALA A 326 27.84 19.19 3.06
CA ALA A 326 27.96 17.81 3.52
C ALA A 326 26.69 17.38 4.26
N PRO A 327 26.28 16.11 4.18
CA PRO A 327 25.16 15.63 4.96
C PRO A 327 25.49 15.71 6.47
N SER A 328 24.53 16.21 7.25
CA SER A 328 24.59 16.24 8.70
C SER A 328 24.34 14.84 9.31
N PHE A 329 23.53 14.04 8.63
CA PHE A 329 23.16 12.69 9.06
C PHE A 329 22.81 11.82 7.85
N GLU A 330 23.26 10.56 7.86
CA GLU A 330 22.94 9.58 6.83
C GLU A 330 22.45 8.28 7.46
N THR A 331 21.52 7.62 6.78
CA THR A 331 21.03 6.28 7.14
C THR A 331 21.08 5.35 5.94
N SER A 332 21.38 4.09 6.16
CA SER A 332 21.35 3.05 5.16
C SER A 332 20.72 1.78 5.71
N GLY A 333 19.60 1.41 5.15
CA GLY A 333 18.87 0.17 5.39
C GLY A 333 18.91 -0.74 4.17
N ARG A 334 19.11 -2.04 4.38
CA ARG A 334 19.06 -3.05 3.33
C ARG A 334 18.48 -4.35 3.86
N ALA A 335 17.58 -4.97 3.11
CA ALA A 335 17.06 -6.31 3.38
C ALA A 335 17.24 -7.21 2.15
N VAL A 336 17.57 -8.47 2.39
CA VAL A 336 17.51 -9.57 1.40
C VAL A 336 16.48 -10.55 1.93
N HIS A 337 15.51 -10.88 1.13
CA HIS A 337 14.42 -11.83 1.45
C HIS A 337 14.47 -12.99 0.47
N ALA A 338 14.46 -14.22 0.97
CA ALA A 338 14.29 -15.42 0.18
C ALA A 338 13.06 -16.17 0.66
N ASP A 339 12.21 -16.62 -0.25
CA ASP A 339 10.95 -17.28 0.09
C ASP A 339 10.64 -18.48 -0.79
N ILE A 340 9.83 -19.35 -0.23
CA ILE A 340 9.11 -20.40 -0.91
C ILE A 340 7.68 -20.42 -0.36
N THR A 341 6.69 -20.42 -1.24
CA THR A 341 5.26 -20.55 -0.89
C THR A 341 4.62 -21.56 -1.80
N GLY A 342 3.67 -22.33 -1.30
CA GLY A 342 2.99 -23.32 -2.12
C GLY A 342 1.62 -23.71 -1.59
N ARG A 343 0.82 -24.29 -2.48
CA ARG A 343 -0.44 -24.95 -2.17
C ARG A 343 -0.43 -26.33 -2.78
N ALA A 344 -0.66 -27.35 -1.94
CA ALA A 344 -0.92 -28.72 -2.36
C ALA A 344 -2.42 -29.00 -2.23
N ASN A 345 -3.09 -29.30 -3.35
CA ASN A 345 -4.48 -29.75 -3.37
C ASN A 345 -4.52 -31.24 -3.03
N LEU A 346 -5.07 -31.59 -1.86
CA LEU A 346 -5.22 -32.97 -1.40
C LEU A 346 -6.46 -33.63 -2.01
N SER A 347 -7.47 -32.81 -2.30
CA SER A 347 -8.70 -33.16 -3.03
C SER A 347 -9.34 -31.86 -3.55
N ASP A 348 -10.50 -31.95 -4.20
CA ASP A 348 -11.27 -30.81 -4.69
C ASP A 348 -11.67 -29.84 -3.57
N GLN A 349 -11.73 -30.30 -2.32
CA GLN A 349 -12.14 -29.51 -1.17
C GLN A 349 -11.04 -29.24 -0.15
N TRP A 350 -9.95 -30.00 -0.15
CA TRP A 350 -8.90 -29.89 0.86
C TRP A 350 -7.57 -29.47 0.26
N SER A 351 -6.95 -28.48 0.87
CA SER A 351 -5.61 -28.02 0.50
C SER A 351 -4.72 -27.83 1.72
N ILE A 352 -3.41 -27.89 1.50
CA ILE A 352 -2.40 -27.42 2.44
C ILE A 352 -1.66 -26.25 1.77
N ASP A 353 -1.73 -25.07 2.39
CA ASP A 353 -0.87 -23.95 2.07
C ASP A 353 0.35 -24.03 2.97
N PHE A 354 1.54 -23.85 2.41
CA PHE A 354 2.80 -23.91 3.16
C PHE A 354 3.79 -22.90 2.64
N GLY A 355 4.73 -22.52 3.49
CA GLY A 355 5.82 -21.65 3.07
C GLY A 355 6.93 -21.56 4.09
N GLY A 356 8.04 -21.03 3.63
CA GLY A 356 9.19 -20.68 4.44
C GLY A 356 9.87 -19.46 3.86
N ASP A 357 10.46 -18.67 4.72
CA ASP A 357 11.17 -17.45 4.32
C ASP A 357 12.37 -17.19 5.23
N ALA A 358 13.32 -16.43 4.69
CA ALA A 358 14.48 -15.97 5.43
C ALA A 358 14.78 -14.53 5.03
N ASP A 359 14.90 -13.68 6.05
CA ASP A 359 15.26 -12.27 5.94
C ASP A 359 16.64 -12.01 6.52
N TRP A 360 17.48 -11.31 5.78
CA TRP A 360 18.76 -10.77 6.25
C TRP A 360 18.70 -9.25 6.16
N SER A 361 18.56 -8.59 7.30
CA SER A 361 18.49 -7.14 7.40
C SER A 361 19.81 -6.53 7.83
N ARG A 362 20.05 -5.30 7.38
CA ARG A 362 21.23 -4.51 7.72
C ARG A 362 20.83 -3.06 7.94
N PHE A 363 21.47 -2.46 8.93
CA PHE A 363 21.29 -1.08 9.35
C PHE A 363 22.66 -0.43 9.58
N SER A 364 22.79 0.83 9.24
CA SER A 364 23.87 1.72 9.68
C SER A 364 23.45 3.18 9.58
N THR A 365 24.02 4.04 10.42
CA THR A 365 23.89 5.50 10.33
C THR A 365 25.28 6.15 10.35
N THR A 366 25.33 7.49 10.24
CA THR A 366 26.56 8.26 10.44
C THR A 366 27.21 7.98 11.78
N PHE A 367 26.40 7.72 12.83
CA PHE A 367 26.88 7.57 14.21
C PHE A 367 26.85 6.12 14.70
N ASP A 368 26.03 5.26 14.08
CA ASP A 368 25.88 3.89 14.51
C ASP A 368 26.56 2.94 13.52
N PRO A 369 27.45 2.03 14.00
CA PRO A 369 28.12 1.07 13.14
C PRO A 369 27.11 0.08 12.54
N ARG A 370 27.52 -0.58 11.47
CA ARG A 370 26.74 -1.61 10.83
C ARG A 370 26.28 -2.69 11.81
N GLN A 371 24.98 -2.91 11.86
CA GLN A 371 24.34 -4.03 12.55
C GLN A 371 23.57 -4.88 11.55
N THR A 372 23.40 -6.16 11.87
CA THR A 372 22.66 -7.13 11.04
C THR A 372 21.76 -7.98 11.91
N ALA A 373 20.66 -8.44 11.33
CA ALA A 373 19.79 -9.44 11.94
C ALA A 373 19.36 -10.46 10.87
N ARG A 374 18.98 -11.64 11.35
CA ARG A 374 18.39 -12.69 10.54
C ARG A 374 17.08 -13.15 11.18
N LEU A 375 16.05 -13.28 10.37
CA LEU A 375 14.77 -13.89 10.72
C LEU A 375 14.51 -15.04 9.76
N VAL A 376 14.16 -16.21 10.26
CA VAL A 376 13.75 -17.37 9.45
C VAL A 376 12.39 -17.82 9.92
N GLY A 377 11.47 -18.06 9.01
CA GLY A 377 10.12 -18.49 9.32
C GLY A 377 9.65 -19.66 8.47
N ALA A 378 8.71 -20.44 9.01
CA ALA A 378 8.00 -21.45 8.27
C ALA A 378 6.55 -21.56 8.75
N HIS A 379 5.62 -21.79 7.82
CA HIS A 379 4.19 -21.90 8.13
C HIS A 379 3.52 -23.03 7.35
N ALA A 380 2.39 -23.50 7.91
CA ALA A 380 1.48 -24.39 7.22
C ALA A 380 0.04 -24.11 7.67
N LEU A 381 -0.87 -24.15 6.69
CA LEU A 381 -2.30 -23.97 6.87
C LEU A 381 -3.07 -25.09 6.20
N LEU A 382 -4.03 -25.68 6.91
CA LEU A 382 -5.00 -26.60 6.34
C LEU A 382 -6.23 -25.82 5.90
N GLY A 383 -6.62 -25.98 4.64
CA GLY A 383 -7.79 -25.35 4.04
C GLY A 383 -8.86 -26.38 3.67
N TYR A 384 -10.12 -26.05 3.97
CA TYR A 384 -11.31 -26.69 3.46
C TYR A 384 -12.13 -25.70 2.63
N HIS A 385 -12.44 -26.02 1.40
CA HIS A 385 -13.08 -25.13 0.42
C HIS A 385 -14.30 -25.80 -0.23
N GLY A 386 -15.37 -26.00 0.54
CA GLY A 386 -16.65 -26.50 0.01
C GLY A 386 -17.47 -25.40 -0.67
N ASP A 387 -18.65 -25.77 -1.18
CA ASP A 387 -19.53 -24.87 -1.95
C ASP A 387 -20.03 -23.68 -1.13
N ARG A 388 -20.39 -23.90 0.13
CA ARG A 388 -20.92 -22.89 1.03
C ARG A 388 -19.96 -22.46 2.13
N LEU A 389 -19.06 -23.34 2.55
CA LEU A 389 -18.15 -23.14 3.66
C LEU A 389 -16.71 -23.22 3.18
N SER A 390 -15.93 -22.20 3.49
CA SER A 390 -14.48 -22.24 3.39
C SER A 390 -13.89 -21.97 4.77
N LEU A 391 -12.92 -22.77 5.19
CA LEU A 391 -12.20 -22.64 6.46
C LEU A 391 -10.72 -22.83 6.20
N THR A 392 -9.89 -22.01 6.83
CA THR A 392 -8.43 -22.16 6.80
C THR A 392 -7.90 -21.93 8.21
N ALA A 393 -7.02 -22.80 8.68
CA ALA A 393 -6.37 -22.65 9.98
C ALA A 393 -4.95 -23.19 9.93
N GLY A 394 -4.05 -22.58 10.71
CA GLY A 394 -2.67 -23.02 10.71
C GLY A 394 -1.79 -22.30 11.72
N GLY A 395 -0.49 -22.56 11.61
CA GLY A 395 0.52 -22.00 12.47
C GLY A 395 1.81 -21.65 11.71
N ARG A 396 2.56 -20.74 12.31
CA ARG A 396 3.88 -20.30 11.86
C ARG A 396 4.85 -20.27 13.04
N VAL A 397 6.08 -20.61 12.77
CA VAL A 397 7.21 -20.45 13.70
C VAL A 397 8.24 -19.54 13.04
N ASP A 398 8.65 -18.50 13.76
CA ASP A 398 9.72 -17.57 13.38
C ASP A 398 10.87 -17.70 14.36
N ASP A 399 12.11 -17.66 13.88
CA ASP A 399 13.33 -17.63 14.68
C ASP A 399 14.19 -16.43 14.29
N HIS A 400 14.29 -15.47 15.22
CA HIS A 400 15.06 -14.25 15.05
C HIS A 400 16.34 -14.33 15.89
N ASP A 401 17.50 -14.10 15.28
CA ASP A 401 18.82 -14.30 15.89
C ASP A 401 19.10 -13.39 17.10
N ARG A 402 18.25 -12.37 17.37
CA ARG A 402 18.40 -11.43 18.49
C ARG A 402 17.35 -11.62 19.58
N VAL A 403 16.12 -12.00 19.22
CA VAL A 403 15.00 -12.06 20.16
C VAL A 403 14.39 -13.45 20.29
N GLY A 404 14.99 -14.46 19.63
CA GLY A 404 14.60 -15.87 19.74
C GLY A 404 13.35 -16.24 18.93
N SER A 405 12.81 -17.41 19.26
CA SER A 405 11.71 -18.01 18.50
C SER A 405 10.35 -17.50 18.96
N HIS A 406 9.43 -17.34 18.01
CA HIS A 406 8.05 -16.94 18.22
C HIS A 406 7.10 -17.79 17.39
N THR A 407 5.95 -18.15 17.98
CA THR A 407 4.90 -18.92 17.28
C THR A 407 3.66 -18.06 17.13
N THR A 408 3.06 -18.05 15.94
CA THR A 408 1.78 -17.40 15.65
C THR A 408 0.79 -18.40 15.08
N LEU A 409 -0.47 -18.26 15.49
CA LEU A 409 -1.59 -19.08 15.04
C LEU A 409 -2.62 -18.19 14.36
N GLY A 410 -3.43 -18.78 13.49
CA GLY A 410 -4.54 -18.07 12.87
C GLY A 410 -5.53 -19.01 12.21
N ALA A 411 -6.74 -18.50 12.07
CA ALA A 411 -7.82 -19.17 11.37
C ALA A 411 -8.73 -18.14 10.72
N ASN A 412 -9.30 -18.49 9.58
CA ASN A 412 -10.31 -17.68 8.94
C ASN A 412 -11.33 -18.55 8.23
N GLY A 413 -12.51 -18.00 7.96
CA GLY A 413 -13.52 -18.72 7.22
C GLY A 413 -14.60 -17.81 6.65
N SER A 414 -15.24 -18.30 5.62
CA SER A 414 -16.40 -17.67 4.99
C SER A 414 -17.53 -18.69 4.82
N PHE A 415 -18.76 -18.22 4.97
CA PHE A 415 -19.96 -19.03 4.82
C PHE A 415 -20.98 -18.31 3.92
N LYS A 416 -21.34 -18.91 2.80
CA LYS A 416 -22.37 -18.41 1.88
C LYS A 416 -23.76 -18.73 2.48
N LEU A 417 -24.43 -17.71 3.00
CA LEU A 417 -25.81 -17.82 3.50
C LEU A 417 -26.79 -18.01 2.35
N SER A 418 -26.60 -17.26 1.28
CA SER A 418 -27.34 -17.34 0.02
C SER A 418 -26.44 -16.96 -1.15
N ARG A 419 -27.02 -16.78 -2.35
CA ARG A 419 -26.27 -16.32 -3.53
C ARG A 419 -25.59 -14.97 -3.29
N ASP A 420 -26.25 -14.06 -2.56
CA ASP A 420 -25.83 -12.68 -2.41
C ASP A 420 -25.31 -12.34 -1.01
N TRP A 421 -25.54 -13.20 -0.01
CA TRP A 421 -25.14 -12.97 1.37
C TRP A 421 -24.04 -13.92 1.83
N ARG A 422 -23.00 -13.35 2.44
CA ARG A 422 -21.86 -14.07 2.97
C ARG A 422 -21.51 -13.58 4.37
N LEU A 423 -21.30 -14.54 5.29
CA LEU A 423 -20.63 -14.31 6.56
C LEU A 423 -19.14 -14.60 6.39
N ARG A 424 -18.31 -13.82 7.07
CA ARG A 424 -16.87 -14.08 7.17
C ARG A 424 -16.38 -13.78 8.57
N ALA A 425 -15.33 -14.49 8.98
CA ALA A 425 -14.64 -14.22 10.23
C ALA A 425 -13.16 -14.56 10.09
N SER A 426 -12.32 -13.86 10.82
CA SER A 426 -10.92 -14.21 10.98
C SER A 426 -10.44 -13.96 12.40
N TRP A 427 -9.50 -14.77 12.83
CA TRP A 427 -8.72 -14.63 14.03
C TRP A 427 -7.26 -14.89 13.71
N GLY A 428 -6.36 -14.04 14.22
CA GLY A 428 -4.94 -14.19 13.97
C GLY A 428 -4.10 -13.52 15.02
N GLN A 429 -2.96 -14.13 15.29
CA GLN A 429 -1.90 -13.55 16.09
C GLN A 429 -0.92 -12.79 15.20
N GLY A 430 -0.29 -11.77 15.74
CA GLY A 430 0.71 -10.96 15.07
C GLY A 430 1.98 -10.85 15.91
N PHE A 431 3.09 -10.72 15.21
CA PHE A 431 4.42 -10.60 15.77
C PHE A 431 5.21 -9.55 15.00
N LYS A 432 5.98 -8.71 15.71
CA LYS A 432 6.94 -7.78 15.13
C LYS A 432 8.21 -7.78 15.94
N ALA A 433 9.34 -8.12 15.30
CA ALA A 433 10.65 -8.01 15.90
C ALA A 433 11.03 -6.54 16.11
N PRO A 434 11.76 -6.18 17.19
CA PRO A 434 12.37 -4.86 17.31
C PRO A 434 13.30 -4.58 16.13
N THR A 435 13.29 -3.35 15.62
CA THR A 435 14.19 -2.95 14.54
C THR A 435 15.65 -2.91 15.02
N LEU A 436 16.58 -2.98 14.07
CA LEU A 436 18.00 -2.82 14.39
C LEU A 436 18.30 -1.43 14.99
N ASN A 437 17.56 -0.39 14.57
CA ASN A 437 17.67 0.94 15.17
C ASN A 437 17.17 0.94 16.63
N GLN A 438 16.05 0.30 16.93
CA GLN A 438 15.52 0.18 18.30
C GLN A 438 16.45 -0.61 19.22
N LEU A 439 17.19 -1.57 18.68
CA LEU A 439 18.13 -2.39 19.46
C LEU A 439 19.48 -1.70 19.65
N TYR A 440 20.01 -1.02 18.63
CA TYR A 440 21.41 -0.60 18.56
C TYR A 440 21.64 0.86 18.16
N GLY A 441 20.61 1.59 17.68
CA GLY A 441 20.72 3.00 17.34
C GLY A 441 20.72 3.91 18.57
N TYR A 442 20.59 5.22 18.34
CA TYR A 442 20.54 6.20 19.42
C TYR A 442 19.41 5.92 20.40
N GLY A 443 19.74 5.74 21.66
CA GLY A 443 18.80 5.31 22.71
C GLY A 443 18.34 3.85 22.58
N GLY A 444 19.07 3.03 21.82
CA GLY A 444 18.77 1.63 21.60
C GLY A 444 18.77 0.78 22.86
N ASN A 445 17.98 -0.29 22.87
CA ASN A 445 17.84 -1.19 24.01
C ASN A 445 17.76 -2.65 23.55
N VAL A 446 18.82 -3.40 23.81
CA VAL A 446 18.94 -4.82 23.45
C VAL A 446 18.04 -5.75 24.27
N ALA A 447 17.41 -5.24 25.34
CA ALA A 447 16.47 -6.00 26.17
C ALA A 447 15.02 -5.90 25.69
N LEU A 448 14.76 -5.24 24.55
CA LEU A 448 13.43 -5.13 23.98
C LEU A 448 12.85 -6.51 23.64
N LYS A 449 11.58 -6.68 23.97
CA LYS A 449 10.78 -7.82 23.56
C LYS A 449 10.04 -7.52 22.28
N PRO A 450 9.75 -8.52 21.45
CA PRO A 450 8.88 -8.35 20.28
C PRO A 450 7.51 -7.81 20.67
N GLU A 451 6.96 -6.97 19.79
CA GLU A 451 5.55 -6.60 19.84
C GLU A 451 4.70 -7.80 19.43
N THR A 452 3.58 -7.99 20.10
CA THR A 452 2.63 -9.06 19.78
C THR A 452 1.22 -8.52 19.69
N SER A 453 0.38 -9.17 18.92
CA SER A 453 -1.04 -8.84 18.83
C SER A 453 -1.89 -10.08 18.68
N GLU A 454 -3.16 -9.92 19.05
CA GLU A 454 -4.24 -10.84 18.74
C GLU A 454 -5.38 -10.03 18.15
N ALA A 455 -5.82 -10.40 16.95
CA ALA A 455 -6.87 -9.70 16.22
C ALA A 455 -8.00 -10.66 15.88
N PHE A 456 -9.21 -10.14 15.94
CA PHE A 456 -10.44 -10.80 15.54
C PHE A 456 -11.26 -9.87 14.69
N ASP A 457 -11.84 -10.36 13.61
CA ASP A 457 -12.87 -9.67 12.85
C ASP A 457 -13.99 -10.62 12.40
N ALA A 458 -15.20 -10.06 12.29
CA ALA A 458 -16.37 -10.75 11.76
C ALA A 458 -17.15 -9.79 10.87
N GLY A 459 -17.59 -10.26 9.72
CA GLY A 459 -18.29 -9.43 8.74
C GLY A 459 -19.46 -10.14 8.09
N LEU A 460 -20.48 -9.34 7.75
CA LEU A 460 -21.59 -9.69 6.90
C LEU A 460 -21.48 -8.90 5.61
N GLU A 461 -21.51 -9.58 4.48
CA GLU A 461 -21.41 -8.96 3.15
C GLU A 461 -22.62 -9.32 2.29
N TYR A 462 -23.05 -8.35 1.49
CA TYR A 462 -24.11 -8.48 0.50
C TYR A 462 -23.62 -8.05 -0.88
N GLY A 463 -23.98 -8.81 -1.91
CA GLY A 463 -23.70 -8.47 -3.31
C GLY A 463 -22.24 -8.64 -3.69
N GLN A 464 -21.93 -8.21 -4.90
CA GLN A 464 -20.57 -8.20 -5.48
C GLN A 464 -20.22 -6.76 -5.89
N ARG A 465 -18.96 -6.36 -5.74
CA ARG A 465 -18.49 -5.00 -6.06
C ARG A 465 -18.73 -4.60 -7.51
N ASN A 466 -18.65 -5.55 -8.43
CA ASN A 466 -18.92 -5.36 -9.86
C ASN A 466 -20.38 -5.68 -10.26
N GLY A 467 -21.24 -5.94 -9.27
CA GLY A 467 -22.67 -6.08 -9.45
C GLY A 467 -23.40 -4.73 -9.35
N GLY A 468 -24.73 -4.77 -9.35
CA GLY A 468 -25.56 -3.57 -9.20
C GLY A 468 -25.41 -2.87 -7.84
N GLY A 469 -24.84 -3.56 -6.84
CA GLY A 469 -24.54 -2.98 -5.53
C GLY A 469 -23.93 -3.99 -4.58
N HIS A 470 -23.18 -3.49 -3.63
CA HIS A 470 -22.60 -4.27 -2.54
C HIS A 470 -22.67 -3.50 -1.22
N PHE A 471 -22.66 -4.23 -0.12
CA PHE A 471 -22.61 -3.68 1.22
C PHE A 471 -21.87 -4.65 2.15
N ALA A 472 -21.07 -4.12 3.06
CA ALA A 472 -20.39 -4.89 4.08
C ALA A 472 -20.41 -4.19 5.45
N VAL A 473 -20.64 -4.96 6.49
CA VAL A 473 -20.46 -4.55 7.89
C VAL A 473 -19.38 -5.43 8.48
N THR A 474 -18.39 -4.85 9.14
CA THR A 474 -17.32 -5.58 9.81
C THR A 474 -17.16 -5.07 11.24
N LEU A 475 -17.21 -5.97 12.20
CA LEU A 475 -16.78 -5.74 13.58
C LEU A 475 -15.34 -6.23 13.72
N PHE A 476 -14.50 -5.44 14.37
CA PHE A 476 -13.10 -5.82 14.57
C PHE A 476 -12.61 -5.45 15.97
N ARG A 477 -11.62 -6.21 16.43
CA ARG A 477 -10.88 -5.92 17.66
C ARG A 477 -9.45 -6.45 17.54
N ARG A 478 -8.49 -5.66 18.01
CA ARG A 478 -7.10 -6.06 18.18
C ARG A 478 -6.60 -5.64 19.57
N ASP A 479 -6.06 -6.60 20.29
CA ASP A 479 -5.28 -6.39 21.52
C ASP A 479 -3.79 -6.53 21.18
N SER A 480 -2.98 -5.52 21.54
CA SER A 480 -1.53 -5.49 21.32
C SER A 480 -0.79 -5.40 22.64
N ALA A 481 0.36 -6.06 22.73
CA ALA A 481 1.21 -6.07 23.91
C ALA A 481 2.67 -5.82 23.54
N ASN A 482 3.46 -5.37 24.53
CA ASN A 482 4.88 -5.06 24.40
C ASN A 482 5.18 -4.00 23.34
N LEU A 483 4.26 -3.08 23.05
CA LEU A 483 4.51 -2.01 22.09
C LEU A 483 5.81 -1.28 22.44
N ILE A 484 6.66 -1.05 21.43
CA ILE A 484 7.93 -0.37 21.60
C ILE A 484 7.72 1.12 21.43
N ASP A 485 8.27 1.87 22.37
CA ASP A 485 8.15 3.30 22.44
C ASP A 485 9.46 3.97 22.79
N TYR A 486 9.61 5.26 22.47
CA TYR A 486 10.79 6.05 22.77
C TYR A 486 10.48 7.17 23.78
N ARG A 487 11.35 7.35 24.78
CA ARG A 487 11.29 8.48 25.72
C ARG A 487 12.68 9.09 25.90
N PHE A 488 12.82 10.33 25.55
CA PHE A 488 14.05 11.07 25.84
C PHE A 488 14.17 11.38 27.35
N PRO A 489 15.34 11.22 27.98
CA PRO A 489 16.58 10.63 27.46
C PRO A 489 16.69 9.10 27.68
N ALA A 490 15.63 8.44 28.13
CA ALA A 490 15.65 7.03 28.57
C ALA A 490 15.82 6.01 27.42
N GLY A 491 15.56 6.41 26.17
CA GLY A 491 15.66 5.54 25.00
C GLY A 491 14.41 4.68 24.75
N TYR A 492 14.58 3.58 24.03
CA TYR A 492 13.50 2.65 23.66
C TYR A 492 13.15 1.69 24.79
N PHE A 493 11.87 1.41 24.97
CA PHE A 493 11.36 0.47 25.98
C PHE A 493 10.02 -0.13 25.55
N ASN A 494 9.69 -1.32 26.02
CA ASN A 494 8.36 -1.89 25.84
C ASN A 494 7.38 -1.23 26.81
N VAL A 495 6.37 -0.58 26.28
CA VAL A 495 5.47 0.23 27.10
C VAL A 495 4.25 -0.55 27.53
N SER A 496 3.44 -1.03 26.68
CA SER A 496 2.08 -1.15 27.15
C SER A 496 1.26 -2.15 26.34
N ARG A 497 0.05 -2.25 26.79
CA ARG A 497 -1.02 -2.91 26.06
C ARG A 497 -1.90 -1.85 25.41
N ALA A 498 -2.21 -2.02 24.14
CA ALA A 498 -3.19 -1.20 23.45
C ALA A 498 -4.35 -2.07 22.97
N ARG A 499 -5.52 -1.45 22.88
CA ARG A 499 -6.68 -2.05 22.25
C ARG A 499 -7.21 -1.14 21.18
N ALA A 500 -7.51 -1.71 20.02
CA ALA A 500 -8.24 -1.06 18.95
C ALA A 500 -9.47 -1.92 18.61
N GLU A 501 -10.65 -1.33 18.65
CA GLU A 501 -11.90 -2.02 18.34
C GLU A 501 -12.89 -1.06 17.67
N GLY A 502 -13.79 -1.60 16.84
CA GLY A 502 -14.71 -0.76 16.11
C GLY A 502 -15.59 -1.50 15.12
N ILE A 503 -16.26 -0.68 14.32
CA ILE A 503 -17.13 -1.11 13.24
C ILE A 503 -16.75 -0.40 11.94
N GLU A 504 -16.73 -1.15 10.86
CA GLU A 504 -16.58 -0.64 9.49
C GLU A 504 -17.85 -0.92 8.71
N LEU A 505 -18.32 0.09 7.99
CA LEU A 505 -19.37 0.00 6.99
C LEU A 505 -18.75 0.34 5.63
N GLU A 506 -19.02 -0.45 4.63
CA GLU A 506 -18.53 -0.23 3.26
C GLU A 506 -19.65 -0.58 2.29
N GLY A 507 -19.84 0.22 1.27
CA GLY A 507 -20.83 -0.06 0.25
C GLY A 507 -20.62 0.72 -1.02
N GLY A 508 -21.24 0.22 -2.09
CA GLY A 508 -21.28 0.88 -3.38
C GLY A 508 -22.50 0.43 -4.17
N ALA A 509 -22.99 1.31 -4.99
CA ALA A 509 -24.12 1.04 -5.87
C ALA A 509 -23.91 1.67 -7.25
N GLN A 510 -24.19 0.90 -8.29
CA GLN A 510 -24.40 1.40 -9.64
C GLN A 510 -25.88 1.84 -9.73
N VAL A 511 -26.14 3.10 -9.36
CA VAL A 511 -27.52 3.65 -9.27
C VAL A 511 -28.19 3.70 -10.63
N THR A 512 -27.41 4.04 -11.66
CA THR A 512 -27.77 3.91 -13.07
C THR A 512 -26.55 3.42 -13.84
N GLU A 513 -26.69 3.05 -15.11
CA GLU A 513 -25.55 2.67 -15.98
C GLU A 513 -24.42 3.71 -16.03
N ARG A 514 -24.73 4.96 -15.65
CA ARG A 514 -23.82 6.12 -15.73
C ARG A 514 -23.51 6.78 -14.40
N PHE A 515 -24.12 6.33 -13.30
CA PHE A 515 -23.95 6.96 -11.98
C PHE A 515 -23.65 5.90 -10.93
N LYS A 516 -22.44 5.99 -10.37
CA LYS A 516 -21.90 5.11 -9.31
C LYS A 516 -21.70 5.91 -8.03
N VAL A 517 -22.02 5.33 -6.90
CA VAL A 517 -21.72 5.87 -5.57
C VAL A 517 -21.00 4.81 -4.75
N GLN A 518 -19.97 5.22 -4.02
CA GLN A 518 -19.25 4.40 -3.06
C GLN A 518 -19.16 5.15 -1.74
N ALA A 519 -19.26 4.44 -0.63
CA ALA A 519 -19.14 5.03 0.69
C ALA A 519 -18.45 4.06 1.65
N SER A 520 -17.68 4.63 2.57
CA SER A 520 -17.13 3.91 3.71
C SER A 520 -17.30 4.74 4.98
N TYR A 521 -17.49 4.06 6.11
CA TYR A 521 -17.51 4.67 7.45
C TYR A 521 -16.81 3.75 8.43
N THR A 522 -16.04 4.33 9.33
CA THR A 522 -15.38 3.61 10.42
C THR A 522 -15.61 4.33 11.72
N TYR A 523 -16.09 3.61 12.72
CA TYR A 523 -15.99 3.97 14.12
C TYR A 523 -14.86 3.16 14.74
N LEU A 524 -13.91 3.85 15.38
CA LEU A 524 -12.70 3.27 15.98
C LEU A 524 -12.50 3.81 17.40
N THR A 525 -12.30 2.92 18.36
CA THR A 525 -11.66 3.27 19.62
C THR A 525 -10.28 2.61 19.67
N ALA A 526 -9.23 3.40 19.85
CA ALA A 526 -7.85 2.92 19.95
C ALA A 526 -7.21 3.51 21.21
N THR A 527 -7.00 2.70 22.23
CA THR A 527 -6.61 3.17 23.57
C THR A 527 -5.42 2.42 24.14
N ASN A 528 -4.61 3.14 24.90
CA ASN A 528 -3.60 2.56 25.78
C ASN A 528 -4.31 2.00 27.02
N ARG A 529 -4.20 0.68 27.23
CA ARG A 529 -4.93 -0.03 28.30
C ARG A 529 -4.39 0.23 29.71
N LEU A 530 -3.20 0.80 29.86
CA LEU A 530 -2.64 1.17 31.15
C LEU A 530 -3.09 2.57 31.60
N THR A 531 -3.14 3.51 30.65
CA THR A 531 -3.44 4.91 30.94
C THR A 531 -4.88 5.29 30.67
N GLY A 532 -5.62 4.51 29.88
CA GLY A 532 -6.96 4.83 29.40
C GLY A 532 -6.99 5.92 28.32
N LYS A 533 -5.83 6.46 27.91
CA LYS A 533 -5.69 7.51 26.90
C LYS A 533 -5.87 6.97 25.49
N ASP A 534 -6.41 7.80 24.61
CA ASP A 534 -6.46 7.50 23.18
C ASP A 534 -5.04 7.44 22.59
N LEU A 535 -4.83 6.55 21.63
CA LEU A 535 -3.60 6.54 20.85
C LEU A 535 -3.54 7.79 19.95
N ALA A 536 -2.37 8.41 19.86
CA ALA A 536 -2.17 9.64 19.11
C ALA A 536 -2.55 9.49 17.63
N ARG A 537 -3.21 10.47 17.04
CA ARG A 537 -3.57 10.57 15.62
C ARG A 537 -4.51 9.45 15.12
N ARG A 538 -5.41 8.97 16.01
CA ARG A 538 -6.43 7.95 15.69
C ARG A 538 -7.82 8.57 15.88
N PRO A 539 -8.37 9.18 14.82
CA PRO A 539 -9.73 9.72 14.89
C PRO A 539 -10.74 8.60 15.13
N ARG A 540 -11.73 8.87 15.98
CA ARG A 540 -12.78 7.88 16.28
C ARG A 540 -13.78 7.71 15.15
N HIS A 541 -13.98 8.72 14.33
CA HIS A 541 -14.93 8.72 13.22
C HIS A 541 -14.20 9.07 11.92
N MET A 542 -14.41 8.26 10.92
CA MET A 542 -13.88 8.49 9.58
C MET A 542 -14.94 8.07 8.57
N ALA A 543 -15.20 8.92 7.58
CA ALA A 543 -16.10 8.60 6.49
C ALA A 543 -15.53 9.07 5.15
N SER A 544 -15.85 8.35 4.10
CA SER A 544 -15.56 8.73 2.73
C SER A 544 -16.78 8.43 1.86
N VAL A 545 -17.14 9.37 1.00
CA VAL A 545 -18.20 9.19 -0.01
C VAL A 545 -17.63 9.65 -1.34
N ALA A 546 -17.74 8.81 -2.36
CA ALA A 546 -17.36 9.10 -3.73
C ALA A 546 -18.57 8.90 -4.65
N ALA A 547 -18.80 9.85 -5.53
CA ALA A 547 -19.83 9.78 -6.56
C ALA A 547 -19.20 10.05 -7.94
N ASP A 548 -19.49 9.20 -8.91
CA ASP A 548 -18.98 9.30 -10.27
C ASP A 548 -20.15 9.24 -11.26
N TRP A 549 -20.22 10.21 -12.15
CA TRP A 549 -21.27 10.34 -13.15
C TRP A 549 -20.70 10.57 -14.55
N THR A 550 -20.90 9.60 -15.44
CA THR A 550 -20.63 9.78 -16.87
C THR A 550 -21.85 10.43 -17.51
N THR A 551 -21.71 11.70 -17.88
CA THR A 551 -22.82 12.45 -18.47
C THR A 551 -23.13 11.98 -19.90
N PRO A 552 -24.32 12.25 -20.46
CA PRO A 552 -24.61 11.98 -21.87
C PRO A 552 -23.88 12.93 -22.82
N LEU A 553 -23.18 13.94 -22.34
CA LEU A 553 -22.51 14.99 -23.13
C LEU A 553 -21.09 14.56 -23.49
N GLY A 554 -20.91 13.91 -24.64
CA GLY A 554 -19.58 13.59 -25.19
C GLY A 554 -18.69 12.72 -24.32
N GLY A 555 -19.26 11.96 -23.36
CA GLY A 555 -18.48 11.14 -22.43
C GLY A 555 -17.83 11.92 -21.29
N LEU A 556 -18.23 13.19 -21.06
CA LEU A 556 -17.77 13.95 -19.89
C LEU A 556 -18.12 13.19 -18.61
N ALA A 557 -17.11 12.83 -17.84
CA ALA A 557 -17.25 12.23 -16.52
C ALA A 557 -17.02 13.31 -15.45
N LEU A 558 -17.90 13.33 -14.44
CA LEU A 558 -17.82 14.20 -13.28
C LEU A 558 -17.72 13.34 -12.03
N GLY A 559 -16.86 13.73 -11.10
CA GLY A 559 -16.68 13.04 -9.84
C GLY A 559 -16.66 14.01 -8.67
N ALA A 560 -17.14 13.53 -7.51
CA ALA A 560 -17.05 14.25 -6.25
C ALA A 560 -16.66 13.30 -5.13
N ASP A 561 -15.71 13.71 -4.30
CA ASP A 561 -15.29 12.99 -3.09
C ASP A 561 -15.52 13.87 -1.86
N LEU A 562 -16.09 13.28 -0.83
CA LEU A 562 -16.20 13.86 0.50
C LEU A 562 -15.43 12.98 1.49
N ARG A 563 -14.46 13.55 2.19
CA ARG A 563 -13.76 12.94 3.30
C ARG A 563 -14.13 13.65 4.58
N LEU A 564 -14.57 12.90 5.60
CA LEU A 564 -14.86 13.40 6.94
C LEU A 564 -13.98 12.66 7.94
N VAL A 565 -13.30 13.40 8.79
CA VAL A 565 -12.42 12.88 9.85
C VAL A 565 -12.77 13.59 11.14
N GLY A 566 -13.03 12.82 12.20
CA GLY A 566 -13.34 13.35 13.52
C GLY A 566 -12.09 13.80 14.28
N ASP A 567 -12.32 14.34 15.47
CA ASP A 567 -11.25 14.79 16.36
C ASP A 567 -10.31 13.66 16.78
N SER A 568 -9.08 14.02 17.09
CA SER A 568 -8.07 13.11 17.66
C SER A 568 -7.08 13.89 18.54
N PHE A 569 -6.07 13.23 19.07
CA PHE A 569 -4.97 13.85 19.79
C PHE A 569 -3.64 13.64 19.07
N ASP A 570 -2.77 14.63 19.11
CA ASP A 570 -1.43 14.52 18.51
C ASP A 570 -0.45 13.76 19.39
N ASP A 571 -0.59 13.85 20.71
CA ASP A 571 0.30 13.29 21.70
C ASP A 571 -0.36 12.19 22.56
N ARG A 572 0.49 11.36 23.20
CA ARG A 572 0.06 10.24 24.05
C ARG A 572 -0.60 10.65 25.37
N GLY A 573 -0.36 11.88 25.80
CA GLY A 573 -0.95 12.46 27.00
C GLY A 573 -2.35 12.99 26.76
N ASN A 574 -2.76 13.06 25.49
CA ASN A 574 -4.00 13.69 25.02
C ASN A 574 -4.09 15.16 25.48
N PHE A 575 -2.97 15.90 25.41
CA PHE A 575 -2.92 17.31 25.74
C PHE A 575 -3.15 18.20 24.51
N THR A 576 -2.68 17.76 23.34
CA THR A 576 -2.79 18.50 22.10
C THR A 576 -3.89 17.90 21.24
N ALA A 577 -5.02 18.59 21.14
CA ALA A 577 -6.14 18.18 20.30
C ALA A 577 -5.84 18.48 18.82
N LEU A 578 -6.31 17.61 17.96
CA LEU A 578 -6.43 17.81 16.50
C LEU A 578 -7.91 17.83 16.17
N ASP A 579 -8.38 18.98 15.69
CA ASP A 579 -9.80 19.17 15.35
C ASP A 579 -10.19 18.32 14.13
N GLY A 580 -11.43 17.86 14.13
CA GLY A 580 -12.02 17.16 12.99
C GLY A 580 -12.18 18.06 11.78
N TYR A 581 -12.19 17.46 10.59
CA TYR A 581 -12.28 18.21 9.34
C TYR A 581 -13.09 17.48 8.27
N GLY A 582 -13.51 18.27 7.26
CA GLY A 582 -14.17 17.76 6.07
C GLY A 582 -13.52 18.32 4.80
N LEU A 583 -13.17 17.45 3.87
CA LEU A 583 -12.57 17.81 2.59
C LEU A 583 -13.48 17.40 1.45
N VAL A 584 -13.68 18.30 0.50
CA VAL A 584 -14.42 18.05 -0.73
C VAL A 584 -13.47 18.18 -1.91
N THR A 585 -13.43 17.16 -2.77
CA THR A 585 -12.70 17.18 -4.03
C THR A 585 -13.70 17.01 -5.18
N LEU A 586 -13.57 17.85 -6.20
CA LEU A 586 -14.34 17.75 -7.45
C LEU A 586 -13.39 17.31 -8.57
N ARG A 587 -13.89 16.43 -9.44
CA ARG A 587 -13.12 15.87 -10.56
C ARG A 587 -13.93 15.94 -11.84
N ALA A 588 -13.24 16.12 -12.97
CA ALA A 588 -13.83 16.04 -14.29
C ALA A 588 -12.86 15.40 -15.26
N SER A 589 -13.35 14.64 -16.22
CA SER A 589 -12.57 14.20 -17.37
C SER A 589 -13.44 14.11 -18.62
N VAL A 590 -12.82 14.33 -19.77
CA VAL A 590 -13.49 14.26 -21.06
C VAL A 590 -12.58 13.59 -22.10
N PRO A 591 -13.04 12.50 -22.74
CA PRO A 591 -12.28 11.88 -23.82
C PRO A 591 -12.33 12.75 -25.07
N LEU A 592 -11.17 12.98 -25.68
CA LEU A 592 -10.99 13.65 -26.97
C LEU A 592 -10.59 12.60 -28.04
N GLY A 593 -11.56 11.77 -28.43
CA GLY A 593 -11.33 10.62 -29.30
C GLY A 593 -10.90 9.35 -28.53
N ALA A 594 -10.26 8.41 -29.24
CA ALA A 594 -9.94 7.09 -28.69
C ALA A 594 -8.67 7.08 -27.79
N HIS A 595 -7.79 8.04 -27.98
CA HIS A 595 -6.43 7.99 -27.43
C HIS A 595 -6.09 9.13 -26.47
N LEU A 596 -6.89 10.19 -26.42
CA LEU A 596 -6.62 11.39 -25.62
C LEU A 596 -7.78 11.66 -24.66
N GLU A 597 -7.46 11.98 -23.42
CA GLU A 597 -8.39 12.45 -22.40
C GLU A 597 -7.84 13.72 -21.75
N LEU A 598 -8.68 14.74 -21.61
CA LEU A 598 -8.41 15.86 -20.71
C LEU A 598 -9.03 15.59 -19.36
N TYR A 599 -8.35 15.97 -18.30
CA TYR A 599 -8.89 15.83 -16.96
C TYR A 599 -8.50 17.02 -16.07
N GLY A 600 -9.24 17.18 -14.99
CA GLY A 600 -8.93 18.18 -13.98
C GLY A 600 -9.61 17.86 -12.65
N ARG A 601 -9.03 18.39 -11.58
CA ARG A 601 -9.57 18.29 -10.25
C ARG A 601 -9.36 19.55 -9.44
N ALA A 602 -10.26 19.78 -8.48
CA ALA A 602 -10.14 20.80 -7.45
C ALA A 602 -10.25 20.11 -6.09
N GLU A 603 -9.21 20.22 -5.29
CA GLU A 603 -9.08 19.63 -3.96
C GLU A 603 -9.38 20.66 -2.90
N ASN A 604 -9.91 20.19 -1.74
CA ASN A 604 -10.29 21.05 -0.62
C ASN A 604 -11.05 22.31 -1.08
N VAL A 605 -12.10 22.12 -1.89
CA VAL A 605 -12.85 23.23 -2.50
C VAL A 605 -13.51 24.15 -1.48
N THR A 606 -13.73 23.67 -0.27
CA THR A 606 -14.27 24.42 0.88
C THR A 606 -13.21 25.24 1.59
N ASP A 607 -11.92 25.08 1.25
CA ASP A 607 -10.77 25.73 1.88
C ASP A 607 -10.70 25.48 3.39
N ALA A 608 -11.02 24.25 3.79
CA ALA A 608 -10.98 23.84 5.19
C ALA A 608 -9.54 23.91 5.72
N GLN A 609 -9.37 24.54 6.87
CA GLN A 609 -8.10 24.54 7.60
C GLN A 609 -8.07 23.35 8.54
N TYR A 610 -7.04 22.53 8.45
CA TYR A 610 -6.92 21.30 9.24
C TYR A 610 -5.46 20.93 9.50
N GLN A 611 -5.23 20.04 10.43
CA GLN A 611 -3.92 19.44 10.69
C GLN A 611 -4.07 17.94 10.93
N THR A 612 -3.13 17.16 10.42
CA THR A 612 -3.01 15.72 10.71
C THR A 612 -1.88 15.43 11.70
N VAL A 613 -1.00 16.42 11.90
CA VAL A 613 0.06 16.50 12.90
C VAL A 613 0.09 17.94 13.40
N ALA A 614 0.11 18.13 14.71
CA ALA A 614 0.09 19.47 15.30
C ALA A 614 1.30 20.30 14.87
N GLY A 615 1.04 21.55 14.45
CA GLY A 615 2.06 22.48 14.00
C GLY A 615 2.51 22.32 12.55
N TYR A 616 2.04 21.28 11.84
CA TYR A 616 2.37 21.08 10.43
C TYR A 616 1.30 21.64 9.49
N GLY A 617 1.77 22.22 8.37
CA GLY A 617 0.93 22.78 7.33
C GLY A 617 0.21 21.72 6.50
N THR A 618 -0.94 22.08 5.96
CA THR A 618 -1.73 21.27 5.02
C THR A 618 -2.19 22.13 3.85
N TYR A 619 -2.48 21.48 2.71
CA TYR A 619 -2.93 22.21 1.51
C TYR A 619 -4.31 22.84 1.72
N GLY A 620 -4.43 24.12 1.40
CA GLY A 620 -5.69 24.82 1.16
C GLY A 620 -6.33 24.39 -0.17
N ARG A 621 -7.28 25.19 -0.65
CA ARG A 621 -7.93 24.96 -1.95
C ARG A 621 -6.89 24.93 -3.07
N SER A 622 -6.89 23.85 -3.85
CA SER A 622 -5.93 23.60 -4.90
C SER A 622 -6.61 23.07 -6.16
N ALA A 623 -6.08 23.42 -7.33
CA ALA A 623 -6.62 22.97 -8.62
C ALA A 623 -5.50 22.48 -9.54
N TYR A 624 -5.80 21.40 -10.30
CA TYR A 624 -4.87 20.73 -11.20
C TYR A 624 -5.57 20.38 -12.50
N GLY A 625 -4.85 20.37 -13.60
CA GLY A 625 -5.35 19.95 -14.90
C GLY A 625 -4.30 19.18 -15.67
N GLY A 626 -4.75 18.24 -16.49
CA GLY A 626 -3.83 17.37 -17.19
C GLY A 626 -4.40 16.71 -18.42
N VAL A 627 -3.53 15.97 -19.08
CA VAL A 627 -3.85 15.16 -20.24
C VAL A 627 -3.40 13.74 -20.03
N ARG A 628 -4.18 12.76 -20.53
CA ARG A 628 -3.80 11.35 -20.60
C ARG A 628 -3.86 10.87 -22.04
N VAL A 629 -2.92 10.00 -22.37
CA VAL A 629 -2.86 9.35 -23.67
C VAL A 629 -2.76 7.85 -23.49
N LYS A 630 -3.39 7.09 -24.38
CA LYS A 630 -3.36 5.62 -24.41
C LYS A 630 -3.39 5.09 -25.85
N TRP A 631 -2.62 4.03 -26.12
CA TRP A 631 -2.58 3.30 -27.38
C TRP A 631 -2.67 1.80 -27.18
#